data_3eef14d397bfcfbed1caf2536b50cab4
#
_entry.id   3eef14d397bfcfbed1caf2536b50cab4
#
_cell.length_a   1.000
_cell.length_b   1.000
_cell.length_c   1.000
_cell.angle_alpha   90.00
_cell.angle_beta   90.00
_cell.angle_gamma   90.00
#
_symmetry.space_group_name_H-M   'P 1'
#
loop_
_entity.id
_entity.type
_entity.pdbx_description
1 polymer ?
#
loop_
_entity_poly.entity_id
_entity_poly.type
_entity_poly.pdbx_seq_one_letter_code
_entity_poly.pdbx_strand_id
1 'polypeptide(L)'
;MSNTISTESLQQAGRTFPPSPVVIKHALINSAQYDAMYARSVNDSENFWMEQSTTLDWFKQPTHARKFEWNTDKRIIKHTWFEDGELNVTVNCLDRHLKTIGNKTAIIWQGEPEEDVKRITYAELHREVCKFANVLKSLGVTKGDRVAIYMPMIPEAAVAMLACARIGAIHSIVFGGFSSDSLAGRINDSECKLLITANVSLRAGKSLVLKQLADVALTHTPSIQKVVVVKRNDEPCNIVAGRDVWYHELMAKASAECPAEKMKAEDYLFILYTSGSTGKPKGVVHSTAGYLLWCALTHKYVFDIHEGDTFFCTADIGWVTGHSYVVYGPLCNGGTTLMFEGVPTYPDAGRLWKIVEKFKVNSFYTAPTAIRALIRLGDEFPAKYNMSSLRVLGSVGEPINPEAWMWYYNCLLYTSPSPRD
;
A
#
# COMPACT_ATOMS: atom_id res chain seq x y z
N MET A 1 -18.24 -23.95 -16.94
CA MET A 1 -17.04 -24.46 -17.63
C MET A 1 -16.26 -25.25 -16.58
N SER A 2 -16.16 -26.58 -16.76
CA SER A 2 -15.46 -27.46 -15.82
C SER A 2 -13.96 -27.13 -15.85
N ASN A 3 -13.40 -26.71 -14.72
CA ASN A 3 -11.96 -26.61 -14.51
C ASN A 3 -11.37 -28.04 -14.53
N THR A 4 -11.06 -28.54 -15.70
CA THR A 4 -10.20 -29.74 -15.83
C THR A 4 -8.79 -29.29 -15.44
N ILE A 5 -8.36 -29.62 -14.22
CA ILE A 5 -6.96 -29.52 -13.80
C ILE A 5 -6.17 -30.40 -14.76
N SER A 6 -5.20 -29.84 -15.50
CA SER A 6 -4.36 -30.62 -16.42
C SER A 6 -3.54 -31.64 -15.64
N THR A 7 -3.32 -32.82 -16.23
CA THR A 7 -2.44 -33.83 -15.64
C THR A 7 -1.04 -33.33 -15.35
N GLU A 8 -0.53 -32.37 -16.10
CA GLU A 8 0.74 -31.67 -15.86
C GLU A 8 0.72 -30.83 -14.57
N SER A 9 -0.39 -30.14 -14.25
CA SER A 9 -0.49 -29.36 -13.01
C SER A 9 -0.56 -30.25 -11.77
N LEU A 10 -1.14 -31.47 -11.88
CA LEU A 10 -1.12 -32.46 -10.81
C LEU A 10 0.27 -33.08 -10.62
N GLN A 11 1.05 -33.30 -11.70
CA GLN A 11 2.44 -33.76 -11.60
C GLN A 11 3.38 -32.71 -11.02
N GLN A 12 3.05 -31.44 -11.11
CA GLN A 12 3.82 -30.31 -10.51
C GLN A 12 3.45 -30.09 -9.04
N ALA A 13 2.24 -30.45 -8.63
CA ALA A 13 1.80 -30.39 -7.24
C ALA A 13 2.61 -31.41 -6.41
N GLY A 14 3.50 -30.93 -5.57
CA GLY A 14 4.38 -31.75 -4.73
C GLY A 14 5.88 -31.60 -5.03
N ARG A 15 6.26 -30.88 -6.08
CA ARG A 15 7.65 -30.48 -6.27
C ARG A 15 8.08 -29.45 -5.23
N THR A 16 9.29 -29.60 -4.72
CA THR A 16 9.93 -28.62 -3.85
C THR A 16 11.01 -27.87 -4.61
N PHE A 17 11.08 -26.57 -4.37
CA PHE A 17 12.04 -25.68 -5.02
C PHE A 17 12.91 -25.05 -3.91
N PRO A 18 14.08 -25.62 -3.61
CA PRO A 18 14.94 -25.09 -2.58
C PRO A 18 15.42 -23.69 -2.98
N PRO A 19 15.55 -22.76 -2.01
CA PRO A 19 16.10 -21.45 -2.29
C PRO A 19 17.56 -21.57 -2.75
N SER A 20 18.02 -20.62 -3.56
CA SER A 20 19.40 -20.61 -4.03
C SER A 20 20.39 -20.45 -2.86
N PRO A 21 21.65 -20.94 -2.99
CA PRO A 21 22.67 -20.77 -1.96
C PRO A 21 22.92 -19.29 -1.59
N VAL A 22 22.78 -18.38 -2.54
CA VAL A 22 22.92 -16.95 -2.31
C VAL A 22 21.81 -16.43 -1.41
N VAL A 23 20.56 -16.82 -1.67
CA VAL A 23 19.42 -16.44 -0.82
C VAL A 23 19.58 -17.01 0.58
N ILE A 24 19.93 -18.29 0.72
CA ILE A 24 20.14 -18.93 2.02
C ILE A 24 21.20 -18.20 2.85
N LYS A 25 22.31 -17.81 2.21
CA LYS A 25 23.42 -17.13 2.87
C LYS A 25 23.06 -15.76 3.41
N HIS A 26 22.19 -15.05 2.70
CA HIS A 26 21.88 -13.63 2.98
C HIS A 26 20.52 -13.42 3.64
N ALA A 27 19.67 -14.45 3.72
CA ALA A 27 18.34 -14.35 4.31
C ALA A 27 18.39 -13.79 5.74
N LEU A 28 17.50 -12.85 6.06
CA LEU A 28 17.37 -12.23 7.39
C LEU A 28 17.04 -13.24 8.48
N ILE A 29 16.28 -14.27 8.12
CA ILE A 29 15.93 -15.39 9.00
C ILE A 29 16.01 -16.71 8.21
N ASN A 30 16.50 -17.76 8.86
CA ASN A 30 16.47 -19.12 8.33
C ASN A 30 15.27 -19.91 8.87
N SER A 31 15.07 -21.13 8.38
CA SER A 31 13.94 -21.98 8.79
C SER A 31 13.89 -22.21 10.31
N ALA A 32 15.01 -22.53 10.94
CA ALA A 32 15.06 -22.78 12.38
C ALA A 32 14.70 -21.52 13.21
N GLN A 33 15.14 -20.35 12.76
CA GLN A 33 14.79 -19.08 13.38
C GLN A 33 13.29 -18.76 13.18
N TYR A 34 12.75 -19.02 11.99
CA TYR A 34 11.31 -18.87 11.73
C TYR A 34 10.49 -19.78 12.64
N ASP A 35 10.84 -21.07 12.74
CA ASP A 35 10.13 -22.03 13.59
C ASP A 35 10.15 -21.62 15.05
N ALA A 36 11.30 -21.15 15.54
CA ALA A 36 11.44 -20.65 16.91
C ALA A 36 10.60 -19.38 17.15
N MET A 37 10.60 -18.41 16.21
CA MET A 37 9.78 -17.20 16.29
C MET A 37 8.28 -17.55 16.25
N TYR A 38 7.88 -18.46 15.36
CA TYR A 38 6.50 -18.90 15.27
C TYR A 38 6.04 -19.59 16.55
N ALA A 39 6.83 -20.53 17.07
CA ALA A 39 6.51 -21.22 18.33
C ALA A 39 6.36 -20.22 19.47
N ARG A 40 7.23 -19.21 19.58
CA ARG A 40 7.11 -18.15 20.59
C ARG A 40 5.87 -17.30 20.39
N SER A 41 5.54 -16.93 19.17
CA SER A 41 4.35 -16.11 18.88
C SER A 41 3.04 -16.76 19.31
N VAL A 42 3.01 -18.09 19.35
CA VAL A 42 1.84 -18.89 19.78
C VAL A 42 1.88 -19.19 21.28
N ASN A 43 3.01 -19.70 21.79
CA ASN A 43 3.13 -20.24 23.14
C ASN A 43 3.47 -19.17 24.20
N ASP A 44 4.14 -18.10 23.82
CA ASP A 44 4.53 -16.95 24.66
C ASP A 44 4.16 -15.63 23.96
N SER A 45 2.94 -15.55 23.53
CA SER A 45 2.44 -14.47 22.66
C SER A 45 2.61 -13.09 23.29
N GLU A 46 2.39 -12.95 24.60
CA GLU A 46 2.51 -11.67 25.30
C GLU A 46 3.92 -11.11 25.20
N ASN A 47 4.92 -11.87 25.64
CA ASN A 47 6.32 -11.43 25.61
C ASN A 47 6.85 -11.29 24.19
N PHE A 48 6.45 -12.19 23.27
CA PHE A 48 6.85 -12.11 21.87
C PHE A 48 6.40 -10.78 21.23
N TRP A 49 5.11 -10.42 21.38
CA TRP A 49 4.60 -9.20 20.76
C TRP A 49 5.06 -7.93 21.48
N MET A 50 5.31 -7.98 22.79
CA MET A 50 5.96 -6.88 23.50
C MET A 50 7.38 -6.63 22.96
N GLU A 51 8.15 -7.69 22.72
CA GLU A 51 9.48 -7.57 22.08
C GLU A 51 9.37 -6.99 20.68
N GLN A 52 8.45 -7.52 19.84
CA GLN A 52 8.27 -6.99 18.47
C GLN A 52 7.82 -5.53 18.49
N SER A 53 7.07 -5.08 19.47
CA SER A 53 6.60 -3.69 19.57
C SER A 53 7.76 -2.68 19.68
N THR A 54 8.94 -3.12 20.14
CA THR A 54 10.15 -2.27 20.21
C THR A 54 10.69 -1.86 18.84
N THR A 55 10.20 -2.47 17.76
CA THR A 55 10.54 -2.06 16.39
C THR A 55 9.86 -0.76 15.97
N LEU A 56 8.87 -0.32 16.72
CA LEU A 56 8.17 0.96 16.52
C LEU A 56 8.63 2.02 17.53
N ASP A 57 8.60 3.27 17.09
CA ASP A 57 8.80 4.43 17.96
C ASP A 57 7.47 4.84 18.59
N TRP A 58 7.46 4.95 19.92
CA TRP A 58 6.28 5.28 20.69
C TRP A 58 6.46 6.60 21.42
N PHE A 59 5.40 7.39 21.52
CA PHE A 59 5.32 8.52 22.47
C PHE A 59 5.15 8.01 23.90
N LYS A 60 4.40 6.91 24.05
CA LYS A 60 4.23 6.17 25.30
C LYS A 60 4.29 4.68 24.99
N GLN A 61 5.29 3.99 25.53
CA GLN A 61 5.43 2.53 25.37
C GLN A 61 4.22 1.81 25.97
N PRO A 62 3.69 0.77 25.31
CA PRO A 62 2.67 -0.08 25.88
C PRO A 62 3.25 -0.89 27.06
N THR A 63 2.42 -1.23 28.02
CA THR A 63 2.81 -2.09 29.18
C THR A 63 2.41 -3.54 29.00
N HIS A 64 1.57 -3.84 28.00
CA HIS A 64 1.11 -5.19 27.66
C HIS A 64 0.78 -5.27 26.17
N ALA A 65 0.94 -6.47 25.57
CA ALA A 65 0.73 -6.67 24.15
C ALA A 65 -0.76 -6.74 23.81
N ARG A 66 -1.51 -7.52 24.56
CA ARG A 66 -2.92 -7.75 24.26
C ARG A 66 -3.79 -7.93 25.48
N LYS A 67 -5.06 -7.54 25.35
CA LYS A 67 -6.13 -7.97 26.25
C LYS A 67 -7.20 -8.70 25.44
N PHE A 68 -7.71 -9.76 26.01
CA PHE A 68 -8.68 -10.62 25.36
C PHE A 68 -9.75 -11.04 26.38
N GLU A 69 -11.01 -10.83 26.00
CA GLU A 69 -12.18 -11.32 26.73
C GLU A 69 -13.11 -12.02 25.74
N TRP A 70 -13.32 -13.30 25.96
CA TRP A 70 -14.29 -14.10 25.23
C TRP A 70 -15.30 -14.67 26.19
N ASN A 71 -16.51 -14.14 26.19
CA ASN A 71 -17.59 -14.59 27.04
C ASN A 71 -18.87 -14.76 26.24
N THR A 72 -19.21 -16.00 25.89
CA THR A 72 -20.37 -16.33 25.07
C THR A 72 -21.68 -16.05 25.78
N ASP A 73 -21.75 -16.24 27.10
CA ASP A 73 -22.96 -16.03 27.88
C ASP A 73 -23.32 -14.54 27.95
N LYS A 74 -22.31 -13.69 28.10
CA LYS A 74 -22.47 -12.24 28.12
C LYS A 74 -22.44 -11.63 26.71
N ARG A 75 -22.21 -12.43 25.65
CA ARG A 75 -22.00 -11.99 24.26
C ARG A 75 -20.90 -10.95 24.13
N ILE A 76 -19.83 -11.10 24.93
CA ILE A 76 -18.66 -10.22 24.90
C ILE A 76 -17.56 -10.92 24.09
N ILE A 77 -17.11 -10.26 23.04
CA ILE A 77 -15.86 -10.56 22.32
C ILE A 77 -15.11 -9.26 22.27
N LYS A 78 -14.06 -9.14 23.10
CA LYS A 78 -13.21 -7.96 23.14
C LYS A 78 -11.77 -8.40 22.94
N HIS A 79 -11.08 -7.71 22.04
CA HIS A 79 -9.68 -7.94 21.75
C HIS A 79 -9.02 -6.60 21.46
N THR A 80 -7.97 -6.27 22.19
CA THR A 80 -7.19 -5.05 22.00
C THR A 80 -5.71 -5.37 21.99
N TRP A 81 -4.95 -4.59 21.19
CA TRP A 81 -3.51 -4.69 21.09
C TRP A 81 -2.86 -3.38 21.53
N PHE A 82 -1.88 -3.48 22.46
CA PHE A 82 -1.07 -2.34 22.92
C PHE A 82 -1.92 -1.15 23.42
N GLU A 83 -3.09 -1.39 23.99
CA GLU A 83 -4.15 -0.40 24.19
C GLU A 83 -3.76 0.83 25.01
N ASP A 84 -2.74 0.73 25.86
CA ASP A 84 -2.22 1.82 26.68
C ASP A 84 -1.01 2.55 26.05
N GLY A 85 -0.56 2.09 24.85
CA GLY A 85 0.49 2.70 24.08
C GLY A 85 0.00 3.89 23.25
N GLU A 86 0.92 4.84 22.98
CA GLU A 86 0.66 5.99 22.10
C GLU A 86 1.77 6.14 21.06
N LEU A 87 1.40 6.28 19.80
CA LEU A 87 2.31 6.47 18.67
C LEU A 87 1.67 7.30 17.57
N ASN A 88 2.43 7.57 16.51
CA ASN A 88 1.87 8.01 15.24
C ASN A 88 2.53 7.24 14.10
N VAL A 89 1.72 6.83 13.13
CA VAL A 89 2.20 6.07 11.95
C VAL A 89 3.23 6.87 11.17
N THR A 90 3.05 8.19 11.03
CA THR A 90 3.98 9.02 10.24
C THR A 90 5.32 9.23 10.94
N VAL A 91 5.35 9.22 12.27
CA VAL A 91 6.62 9.24 13.02
C VAL A 91 7.43 8.01 12.65
N ASN A 92 6.79 6.85 12.59
CA ASN A 92 7.43 5.59 12.24
C ASN A 92 7.79 5.46 10.75
N CYS A 93 6.97 6.03 9.86
CA CYS A 93 7.20 5.96 8.42
C CYS A 93 8.15 7.06 7.90
N LEU A 94 8.26 8.20 8.59
CA LEU A 94 8.97 9.38 8.07
C LEU A 94 9.93 9.99 9.10
N ASP A 95 9.44 10.52 10.22
CA ASP A 95 10.21 11.39 11.12
C ASP A 95 11.46 10.70 11.66
N ARG A 96 11.37 9.45 12.11
CA ARG A 96 12.50 8.71 12.67
C ARG A 96 13.63 8.47 11.66
N HIS A 97 13.32 8.54 10.37
CA HIS A 97 14.27 8.32 9.29
C HIS A 97 15.04 9.58 8.87
N LEU A 98 14.55 10.76 9.22
CA LEU A 98 15.08 12.02 8.69
C LEU A 98 16.56 12.24 9.02
N LYS A 99 16.99 11.89 10.23
CA LYS A 99 18.36 12.12 10.68
C LYS A 99 19.38 11.18 10.03
N THR A 100 18.96 9.96 9.68
CA THR A 100 19.87 8.91 9.19
C THR A 100 19.80 8.70 7.69
N ILE A 101 18.58 8.66 7.15
CA ILE A 101 18.30 8.37 5.74
C ILE A 101 17.40 9.40 5.05
N GLY A 102 17.34 10.64 5.55
CA GLY A 102 16.48 11.69 5.00
C GLY A 102 16.65 11.92 3.49
N ASN A 103 17.86 11.75 2.97
CA ASN A 103 18.15 11.89 1.53
C ASN A 103 17.97 10.60 0.72
N LYS A 104 17.66 9.47 1.37
CA LYS A 104 17.33 8.22 0.66
C LYS A 104 15.99 8.35 -0.05
N THR A 105 15.88 7.77 -1.24
CA THR A 105 14.61 7.69 -1.96
C THR A 105 13.62 6.84 -1.15
N ALA A 106 12.51 7.43 -0.77
CA ALA A 106 11.37 6.76 -0.13
C ALA A 106 10.44 6.16 -1.18
N ILE A 107 10.05 6.97 -2.18
CA ILE A 107 9.15 6.57 -3.25
C ILE A 107 9.82 6.79 -4.61
N ILE A 108 9.85 5.75 -5.42
CA ILE A 108 10.03 5.86 -6.87
C ILE A 108 8.64 5.80 -7.47
N TRP A 109 8.23 6.84 -8.16
CA TRP A 109 6.99 6.82 -8.93
C TRP A 109 7.28 6.72 -10.42
N GLN A 110 6.61 5.77 -11.07
CA GLN A 110 6.58 5.62 -12.52
C GLN A 110 5.15 5.86 -12.99
N GLY A 111 4.95 6.93 -13.74
CA GLY A 111 3.67 7.22 -14.39
C GLY A 111 3.36 6.30 -15.55
N GLU A 112 2.15 6.39 -16.10
CA GLU A 112 1.77 5.63 -17.29
C GLU A 112 2.60 6.03 -18.52
N PRO A 113 2.85 7.32 -18.83
CA PRO A 113 3.92 7.72 -19.74
C PRO A 113 5.29 7.28 -19.18
N GLU A 114 6.13 6.68 -20.04
CA GLU A 114 7.41 6.09 -19.59
C GLU A 114 8.42 7.13 -19.12
N GLU A 115 8.32 8.35 -19.61
CA GLU A 115 9.11 9.51 -19.22
C GLU A 115 8.69 10.08 -17.86
N ASP A 116 7.46 9.84 -17.44
CA ASP A 116 6.93 10.32 -16.16
C ASP A 116 7.56 9.52 -15.00
N VAL A 117 8.64 10.04 -14.44
CA VAL A 117 9.34 9.44 -13.30
C VAL A 117 9.59 10.50 -12.24
N LYS A 118 9.28 10.16 -10.99
CA LYS A 118 9.66 10.97 -9.83
C LYS A 118 10.40 10.09 -8.81
N ARG A 119 11.45 10.63 -8.21
CA ARG A 119 12.10 10.06 -7.02
C ARG A 119 11.90 11.05 -5.89
N ILE A 120 11.31 10.57 -4.80
CA ILE A 120 10.95 11.40 -3.65
C ILE A 120 11.72 10.85 -2.46
N THR A 121 12.55 11.68 -1.85
CA THR A 121 13.31 11.32 -0.65
C THR A 121 12.42 11.32 0.59
N TYR A 122 12.90 10.70 1.69
CA TYR A 122 12.20 10.75 2.97
C TYR A 122 11.98 12.18 3.46
N ALA A 123 12.97 13.06 3.29
CA ALA A 123 12.86 14.47 3.67
C ALA A 123 11.84 15.23 2.83
N GLU A 124 11.80 15.00 1.52
CA GLU A 124 10.81 15.59 0.63
C GLU A 124 9.41 15.08 0.94
N LEU A 125 9.25 13.76 1.12
CA LEU A 125 7.96 13.16 1.46
C LEU A 125 7.44 13.67 2.80
N HIS A 126 8.29 13.76 3.82
CA HIS A 126 7.94 14.33 5.12
C HIS A 126 7.45 15.77 4.99
N ARG A 127 8.18 16.61 4.23
CA ARG A 127 7.80 18.00 3.98
C ARG A 127 6.42 18.10 3.32
N GLU A 128 6.18 17.33 2.27
CA GLU A 128 4.90 17.33 1.55
C GLU A 128 3.75 16.82 2.44
N VAL A 129 3.99 15.79 3.25
CA VAL A 129 3.02 15.27 4.22
C VAL A 129 2.68 16.33 5.28
N CYS A 130 3.66 17.02 5.83
CA CYS A 130 3.43 18.10 6.81
C CYS A 130 2.62 19.24 6.20
N LYS A 131 2.96 19.67 4.98
CA LYS A 131 2.21 20.71 4.27
C LYS A 131 0.75 20.29 4.05
N PHE A 132 0.53 19.09 3.55
CA PHE A 132 -0.83 18.64 3.27
C PHE A 132 -1.63 18.35 4.55
N ALA A 133 -0.99 17.91 5.62
CA ALA A 133 -1.59 17.79 6.94
C ALA A 133 -2.10 19.17 7.46
N ASN A 134 -1.32 20.23 7.26
CA ASN A 134 -1.75 21.60 7.59
C ASN A 134 -2.88 22.10 6.67
N VAL A 135 -2.86 21.72 5.38
CA VAL A 135 -3.98 21.98 4.46
C VAL A 135 -5.26 21.33 4.98
N LEU A 136 -5.21 20.04 5.35
CA LEU A 136 -6.38 19.34 5.89
C LEU A 136 -6.93 20.05 7.15
N LYS A 137 -6.05 20.43 8.08
CA LYS A 137 -6.44 21.23 9.27
C LYS A 137 -7.11 22.55 8.89
N SER A 138 -6.57 23.27 7.91
CA SER A 138 -7.14 24.55 7.45
C SER A 138 -8.51 24.41 6.81
N LEU A 139 -8.81 23.22 6.27
CA LEU A 139 -10.12 22.86 5.73
C LEU A 139 -11.07 22.27 6.79
N GLY A 140 -10.69 22.32 8.06
CA GLY A 140 -11.51 21.92 9.20
C GLY A 140 -11.46 20.43 9.52
N VAL A 141 -10.49 19.66 8.98
CA VAL A 141 -10.31 18.25 9.35
C VAL A 141 -9.58 18.14 10.68
N THR A 142 -10.12 17.33 11.58
CA THR A 142 -9.60 17.08 12.92
C THR A 142 -9.43 15.57 13.18
N LYS A 143 -8.81 15.22 14.30
CA LYS A 143 -8.68 13.83 14.75
C LYS A 143 -10.05 13.12 14.78
N GLY A 144 -10.11 11.94 14.16
CA GLY A 144 -11.32 11.12 14.08
C GLY A 144 -12.25 11.46 12.91
N ASP A 145 -12.05 12.58 12.21
CA ASP A 145 -12.79 12.88 10.97
C ASP A 145 -12.41 11.88 9.87
N ARG A 146 -13.39 11.52 9.01
CA ARG A 146 -13.16 10.62 7.88
C ARG A 146 -12.94 11.45 6.61
N VAL A 147 -11.90 11.08 5.87
CA VAL A 147 -11.48 11.70 4.61
C VAL A 147 -11.53 10.66 3.50
N ALA A 148 -12.35 10.89 2.47
CA ALA A 148 -12.38 10.03 1.29
C ALA A 148 -11.23 10.38 0.35
N ILE A 149 -10.56 9.36 -0.20
CA ILE A 149 -9.48 9.51 -1.20
C ILE A 149 -9.89 8.73 -2.44
N TYR A 150 -10.15 9.44 -3.54
CA TYR A 150 -10.51 8.87 -4.83
C TYR A 150 -9.54 9.36 -5.88
N MET A 151 -8.39 8.68 -5.99
CA MET A 151 -7.23 9.16 -6.74
C MET A 151 -6.57 8.05 -7.56
N PRO A 152 -5.86 8.40 -8.64
CA PRO A 152 -4.96 7.46 -9.31
C PRO A 152 -3.72 7.17 -8.45
N MET A 153 -2.89 6.21 -8.90
CA MET A 153 -1.65 5.81 -8.25
C MET A 153 -0.53 6.85 -8.47
N ILE A 154 -0.70 8.05 -7.91
CA ILE A 154 0.26 9.15 -7.96
C ILE A 154 0.81 9.46 -6.55
N PRO A 155 1.98 10.08 -6.43
CA PRO A 155 2.61 10.36 -5.13
C PRO A 155 1.72 11.13 -4.16
N GLU A 156 0.90 12.03 -4.68
CA GLU A 156 -0.04 12.83 -3.90
C GLU A 156 -1.08 11.97 -3.16
N ALA A 157 -1.37 10.75 -3.65
CA ALA A 157 -2.24 9.81 -2.95
C ALA A 157 -1.56 9.22 -1.70
N ALA A 158 -0.28 8.88 -1.77
CA ALA A 158 0.50 8.46 -0.59
C ALA A 158 0.67 9.61 0.41
N VAL A 159 0.90 10.83 -0.09
CA VAL A 159 0.94 12.05 0.76
C VAL A 159 -0.39 12.24 1.48
N ALA A 160 -1.53 12.04 0.80
CA ALA A 160 -2.87 12.18 1.39
C ALA A 160 -3.11 11.15 2.51
N MET A 161 -2.75 9.88 2.30
CA MET A 161 -2.83 8.84 3.33
C MET A 161 -2.04 9.21 4.58
N LEU A 162 -0.78 9.57 4.39
CA LEU A 162 0.13 9.92 5.48
C LEU A 162 -0.25 11.24 6.16
N ALA A 163 -0.77 12.23 5.43
CA ALA A 163 -1.25 13.47 6.00
C ALA A 163 -2.47 13.26 6.91
N CYS A 164 -3.42 12.40 6.51
CA CYS A 164 -4.53 11.98 7.37
C CYS A 164 -4.00 11.30 8.63
N ALA A 165 -3.10 10.31 8.49
CA ALA A 165 -2.50 9.62 9.62
C ALA A 165 -1.75 10.57 10.57
N ARG A 166 -1.07 11.60 10.03
CA ARG A 166 -0.31 12.58 10.83
C ARG A 166 -1.18 13.36 11.79
N ILE A 167 -2.39 13.75 11.38
CA ILE A 167 -3.33 14.52 12.19
C ILE A 167 -4.39 13.67 12.89
N GLY A 168 -4.28 12.34 12.79
CA GLY A 168 -5.25 11.42 13.37
C GLY A 168 -6.61 11.38 12.67
N ALA A 169 -6.69 11.86 11.43
CA ALA A 169 -7.87 11.67 10.59
C ALA A 169 -7.88 10.25 9.98
N ILE A 170 -9.07 9.71 9.79
CA ILE A 170 -9.29 8.36 9.27
C ILE A 170 -9.48 8.44 7.77
N HIS A 171 -8.55 7.88 6.99
CA HIS A 171 -8.75 7.87 5.54
C HIS A 171 -9.58 6.66 5.07
N SER A 172 -10.38 6.88 4.02
CA SER A 172 -11.14 5.86 3.32
C SER A 172 -10.83 5.96 1.83
N ILE A 173 -10.05 4.99 1.31
CA ILE A 173 -9.64 5.02 -0.09
C ILE A 173 -10.66 4.28 -0.94
N VAL A 174 -11.03 4.90 -2.04
CA VAL A 174 -11.90 4.33 -3.06
C VAL A 174 -11.07 4.17 -4.34
N PHE A 175 -11.04 2.96 -4.89
CA PHE A 175 -10.33 2.67 -6.13
C PHE A 175 -10.78 3.59 -7.27
N GLY A 176 -9.84 4.26 -7.94
CA GLY A 176 -10.13 5.25 -8.99
C GLY A 176 -10.88 4.70 -10.21
N GLY A 177 -11.01 3.37 -10.33
CA GLY A 177 -11.82 2.72 -11.37
C GLY A 177 -13.25 2.42 -10.97
N PHE A 178 -13.69 2.76 -9.75
CA PHE A 178 -15.08 2.54 -9.33
C PHE A 178 -16.02 3.63 -9.84
N SER A 179 -17.32 3.27 -9.95
CA SER A 179 -18.38 4.18 -10.37
C SER A 179 -18.70 5.27 -9.33
N SER A 180 -19.38 6.32 -9.76
CA SER A 180 -19.88 7.39 -8.90
C SER A 180 -20.74 6.87 -7.75
N ASP A 181 -21.63 5.88 -8.02
CA ASP A 181 -22.47 5.26 -6.99
C ASP A 181 -21.65 4.52 -5.94
N SER A 182 -20.59 3.82 -6.38
CA SER A 182 -19.67 3.14 -5.48
C SER A 182 -18.90 4.11 -4.59
N LEU A 183 -18.53 5.28 -5.11
CA LEU A 183 -17.89 6.36 -4.35
C LEU A 183 -18.89 6.96 -3.36
N ALA A 184 -20.10 7.32 -3.82
CA ALA A 184 -21.14 7.91 -2.98
C ALA A 184 -21.54 6.98 -1.83
N GLY A 185 -21.72 5.69 -2.11
CA GLY A 185 -22.07 4.70 -1.09
C GLY A 185 -21.05 4.63 0.04
N ARG A 186 -19.74 4.65 -0.27
CA ARG A 186 -18.66 4.61 0.74
C ARG A 186 -18.55 5.91 1.53
N ILE A 187 -18.68 7.05 0.86
CA ILE A 187 -18.69 8.37 1.52
C ILE A 187 -19.83 8.44 2.53
N ASN A 188 -21.04 8.03 2.14
CA ASN A 188 -22.21 8.09 3.01
C ASN A 188 -22.11 7.10 4.19
N ASP A 189 -21.64 5.87 3.94
CA ASP A 189 -21.50 4.87 4.99
C ASP A 189 -20.45 5.26 6.05
N SER A 190 -19.35 5.87 5.62
CA SER A 190 -18.30 6.36 6.54
C SER A 190 -18.49 7.82 6.96
N GLU A 191 -19.51 8.51 6.47
CA GLU A 191 -19.77 9.93 6.74
C GLU A 191 -18.51 10.81 6.55
N CYS A 192 -17.84 10.64 5.39
CA CYS A 192 -16.67 11.42 5.08
C CYS A 192 -16.97 12.91 4.99
N LYS A 193 -16.11 13.74 5.58
CA LYS A 193 -16.24 15.20 5.65
C LYS A 193 -15.57 15.90 4.47
N LEU A 194 -14.53 15.31 3.92
CA LEU A 194 -13.71 15.86 2.85
C LEU A 194 -13.41 14.77 1.81
N LEU A 195 -13.37 15.16 0.54
CA LEU A 195 -12.93 14.31 -0.57
C LEU A 195 -11.62 14.85 -1.17
N ILE A 196 -10.66 13.96 -1.40
CA ILE A 196 -9.45 14.23 -2.17
C ILE A 196 -9.57 13.46 -3.49
N THR A 197 -9.43 14.15 -4.62
CA THR A 197 -9.53 13.54 -5.95
C THR A 197 -8.51 14.17 -6.92
N ALA A 198 -8.46 13.70 -8.15
CA ALA A 198 -7.67 14.31 -9.23
C ALA A 198 -8.57 14.75 -10.38
N ASN A 199 -8.10 15.67 -11.22
CA ASN A 199 -8.84 16.04 -12.42
C ASN A 199 -9.05 14.81 -13.33
N VAL A 200 -8.00 14.02 -13.55
CA VAL A 200 -8.02 12.80 -14.38
C VAL A 200 -7.23 11.66 -13.76
N SER A 201 -7.46 10.44 -14.26
CA SER A 201 -6.64 9.25 -14.08
C SER A 201 -6.21 8.73 -15.44
N LEU A 202 -4.92 8.46 -15.63
CA LEU A 202 -4.40 7.86 -16.86
C LEU A 202 -4.43 6.34 -16.74
N ARG A 203 -5.04 5.68 -17.74
CA ARG A 203 -5.17 4.22 -17.72
C ARG A 203 -5.27 3.63 -19.13
N ALA A 204 -4.30 2.80 -19.50
CA ALA A 204 -4.20 2.14 -20.81
C ALA A 204 -4.27 3.12 -21.98
N GLY A 205 -3.51 4.22 -21.91
CA GLY A 205 -3.47 5.28 -22.93
C GLY A 205 -4.71 6.16 -22.98
N LYS A 206 -5.63 6.03 -22.03
CA LYS A 206 -6.86 6.82 -21.95
C LYS A 206 -6.84 7.71 -20.71
N SER A 207 -7.43 8.89 -20.86
CA SER A 207 -7.72 9.79 -19.74
C SER A 207 -9.15 9.57 -19.25
N LEU A 208 -9.29 9.18 -17.98
CA LEU A 208 -10.57 9.09 -17.29
C LEU A 208 -10.77 10.38 -16.49
N VAL A 209 -11.82 11.14 -16.80
CA VAL A 209 -12.15 12.39 -16.09
C VAL A 209 -12.68 12.07 -14.68
N LEU A 210 -11.75 11.87 -13.75
CA LEU A 210 -12.05 11.39 -12.39
C LEU A 210 -12.90 12.39 -11.60
N LYS A 211 -12.61 13.69 -11.77
CA LYS A 211 -13.38 14.76 -11.14
C LYS A 211 -14.85 14.77 -11.56
N GLN A 212 -15.15 14.42 -12.81
CA GLN A 212 -16.54 14.33 -13.28
C GLN A 212 -17.30 13.21 -12.57
N LEU A 213 -16.68 12.04 -12.39
CA LEU A 213 -17.26 10.95 -11.62
C LEU A 213 -17.47 11.34 -10.16
N ALA A 214 -16.51 12.06 -9.58
CA ALA A 214 -16.62 12.59 -8.23
C ALA A 214 -17.78 13.59 -8.12
N ASP A 215 -17.96 14.49 -9.10
CA ASP A 215 -19.07 15.47 -9.09
C ASP A 215 -20.44 14.80 -9.12
N VAL A 216 -20.60 13.72 -9.90
CA VAL A 216 -21.84 12.92 -9.88
C VAL A 216 -22.07 12.30 -8.50
N ALA A 217 -21.06 11.70 -7.89
CA ALA A 217 -21.16 11.14 -6.53
C ALA A 217 -21.55 12.21 -5.50
N LEU A 218 -20.99 13.40 -5.62
CA LEU A 218 -21.20 14.52 -4.69
C LEU A 218 -22.63 15.07 -4.68
N THR A 219 -23.42 14.79 -5.70
CA THR A 219 -24.86 15.13 -5.69
C THR A 219 -25.65 14.32 -4.64
N HIS A 220 -25.08 13.21 -4.17
CA HIS A 220 -25.68 12.29 -3.22
C HIS A 220 -24.93 12.15 -1.90
N THR A 221 -23.91 13.00 -1.63
CA THR A 221 -23.06 12.91 -0.44
C THR A 221 -23.05 14.21 0.35
N PRO A 222 -24.12 14.52 1.10
CA PRO A 222 -24.29 15.80 1.80
C PRO A 222 -23.26 16.03 2.92
N SER A 223 -22.54 15.02 3.39
CA SER A 223 -21.50 15.14 4.41
C SER A 223 -20.24 15.81 3.91
N ILE A 224 -19.96 15.81 2.60
CA ILE A 224 -18.76 16.39 2.00
C ILE A 224 -18.88 17.94 2.00
N GLN A 225 -17.99 18.57 2.73
CA GLN A 225 -17.93 20.02 2.85
C GLN A 225 -16.92 20.65 1.88
N LYS A 226 -15.83 19.98 1.59
CA LYS A 226 -14.74 20.43 0.72
C LYS A 226 -14.21 19.31 -0.15
N VAL A 227 -13.73 19.67 -1.33
CA VAL A 227 -13.07 18.78 -2.28
C VAL A 227 -11.71 19.35 -2.63
N VAL A 228 -10.65 18.59 -2.39
CA VAL A 228 -9.29 18.91 -2.82
C VAL A 228 -9.02 18.23 -4.14
N VAL A 229 -8.67 18.98 -5.17
CA VAL A 229 -8.44 18.47 -6.53
C VAL A 229 -6.95 18.54 -6.87
N VAL A 230 -6.35 17.40 -7.16
CA VAL A 230 -4.97 17.30 -7.67
C VAL A 230 -5.00 17.44 -9.19
N LYS A 231 -4.13 18.28 -9.72
CA LYS A 231 -3.94 18.47 -11.16
C LYS A 231 -2.94 17.43 -11.67
N ARG A 232 -3.43 16.31 -12.25
CA ARG A 232 -2.58 15.25 -12.83
C ARG A 232 -1.98 15.70 -14.19
N ASN A 233 -2.77 16.41 -14.99
CA ASN A 233 -2.36 16.98 -16.29
C ASN A 233 -3.13 18.28 -16.55
N ASP A 234 -2.97 18.86 -17.74
CA ASP A 234 -3.59 20.13 -18.12
C ASP A 234 -5.03 19.98 -18.66
N GLU A 235 -5.60 18.78 -18.63
CA GLU A 235 -7.01 18.62 -19.01
C GLU A 235 -7.93 19.40 -18.05
N PRO A 236 -8.87 20.18 -18.60
CA PRO A 236 -9.78 20.96 -17.80
C PRO A 236 -10.76 20.07 -17.03
N CYS A 237 -11.11 20.51 -15.82
CA CYS A 237 -12.21 19.93 -15.08
C CYS A 237 -13.06 21.03 -14.44
N ASN A 238 -14.28 20.68 -14.07
CA ASN A 238 -15.17 21.61 -13.38
C ASN A 238 -14.68 21.83 -11.94
N ILE A 239 -14.58 23.09 -11.53
CA ILE A 239 -14.24 23.51 -10.15
C ILE A 239 -15.40 24.33 -9.60
N VAL A 240 -16.11 23.76 -8.65
CA VAL A 240 -17.26 24.39 -8.01
C VAL A 240 -16.79 25.36 -6.92
N ALA A 241 -17.03 26.64 -7.15
CA ALA A 241 -16.63 27.71 -6.20
C ALA A 241 -17.20 27.46 -4.80
N GLY A 242 -16.40 27.72 -3.79
CA GLY A 242 -16.77 27.52 -2.38
C GLY A 242 -16.68 26.08 -1.87
N ARG A 243 -16.71 25.06 -2.74
CA ARG A 243 -16.55 23.65 -2.40
C ARG A 243 -15.19 23.11 -2.79
N ASP A 244 -14.75 23.34 -4.04
CA ASP A 244 -13.56 22.74 -4.62
C ASP A 244 -12.36 23.67 -4.50
N VAL A 245 -11.20 23.10 -4.22
CA VAL A 245 -9.94 23.82 -4.08
C VAL A 245 -8.81 23.03 -4.74
N TRP A 246 -7.90 23.75 -5.40
CA TRP A 246 -6.74 23.12 -6.02
C TRP A 246 -5.67 22.72 -4.98
N TYR A 247 -5.21 21.48 -5.04
CA TYR A 247 -4.14 20.95 -4.18
C TYR A 247 -2.88 21.85 -4.23
N HIS A 248 -2.40 22.14 -5.42
CA HIS A 248 -1.15 22.89 -5.59
C HIS A 248 -1.21 24.31 -5.06
N GLU A 249 -2.37 24.97 -5.15
CA GLU A 249 -2.55 26.33 -4.61
C GLU A 249 -2.50 26.35 -3.08
N LEU A 250 -3.10 25.34 -2.44
CA LEU A 250 -3.06 25.21 -0.99
C LEU A 250 -1.66 24.80 -0.51
N MET A 251 -1.02 23.88 -1.19
CA MET A 251 0.34 23.42 -0.87
C MET A 251 1.39 24.54 -0.97
N ALA A 252 1.22 25.47 -1.91
CA ALA A 252 2.13 26.59 -2.07
C ALA A 252 2.18 27.50 -0.82
N LYS A 253 1.08 27.57 -0.06
CA LYS A 253 0.91 28.44 1.10
C LYS A 253 1.09 27.74 2.45
N ALA A 254 1.11 26.40 2.45
CA ALA A 254 1.11 25.59 3.65
C ALA A 254 2.50 25.53 4.31
N SER A 255 2.53 25.59 5.64
CA SER A 255 3.74 25.33 6.43
C SER A 255 4.21 23.89 6.28
N ALA A 256 5.52 23.70 6.21
CA ALA A 256 6.16 22.38 6.22
C ALA A 256 6.36 21.82 7.64
N GLU A 257 5.96 22.55 8.67
CA GLU A 257 6.01 22.10 10.06
C GLU A 257 4.62 21.71 10.53
N CYS A 258 4.44 20.45 10.89
CA CYS A 258 3.21 19.91 11.43
C CYS A 258 3.54 18.82 12.44
N PRO A 259 3.51 19.08 13.75
CA PRO A 259 3.68 18.04 14.76
C PRO A 259 2.68 16.89 14.56
N ALA A 260 3.14 15.67 14.73
CA ALA A 260 2.29 14.50 14.60
C ALA A 260 1.36 14.36 15.82
N GLU A 261 0.10 14.05 15.56
CA GLU A 261 -0.91 13.81 16.61
C GLU A 261 -0.56 12.54 17.40
N LYS A 262 -0.71 12.60 18.72
CA LYS A 262 -0.58 11.42 19.58
C LYS A 262 -1.81 10.54 19.45
N MET A 263 -1.62 9.36 18.86
CA MET A 263 -2.69 8.38 18.66
C MET A 263 -2.55 7.25 19.65
N LYS A 264 -3.67 6.81 20.24
CA LYS A 264 -3.69 5.55 20.97
C LYS A 264 -3.48 4.39 19.99
N ALA A 265 -2.93 3.29 20.46
CA ALA A 265 -2.68 2.11 19.64
C ALA A 265 -3.93 1.60 18.90
N GLU A 266 -5.10 1.69 19.54
CA GLU A 266 -6.39 1.24 19.00
C GLU A 266 -7.20 2.37 18.32
N ASP A 267 -6.69 3.60 18.25
CA ASP A 267 -7.32 4.64 17.43
C ASP A 267 -7.34 4.21 15.95
N TYR A 268 -8.41 4.55 15.24
CA TYR A 268 -8.61 4.14 13.87
C TYR A 268 -7.67 4.87 12.93
N LEU A 269 -7.06 4.11 12.00
CA LEU A 269 -6.16 4.61 10.97
C LEU A 269 -6.89 4.79 9.65
N PHE A 270 -7.61 3.76 9.21
CA PHE A 270 -8.35 3.79 7.95
C PHE A 270 -9.54 2.84 7.93
N ILE A 271 -10.43 3.10 6.98
CA ILE A 271 -11.56 2.23 6.62
C ILE A 271 -11.35 1.76 5.19
N LEU A 272 -11.45 0.46 4.96
CA LEU A 272 -11.39 -0.12 3.64
C LEU A 272 -12.58 -1.06 3.39
N TYR A 273 -13.21 -0.91 2.22
CA TYR A 273 -14.44 -1.63 1.89
C TYR A 273 -14.15 -2.94 1.17
N THR A 274 -14.78 -4.01 1.64
CA THR A 274 -14.81 -5.32 0.98
C THR A 274 -16.10 -5.49 0.20
N SER A 275 -16.11 -6.39 -0.80
CA SER A 275 -17.29 -6.68 -1.62
C SER A 275 -18.50 -7.25 -0.85
N GLY A 276 -18.27 -7.77 0.36
CA GLY A 276 -19.31 -8.33 1.23
C GLY A 276 -20.14 -9.47 0.60
N SER A 277 -20.47 -10.48 1.38
CA SER A 277 -21.32 -11.60 0.95
C SER A 277 -22.79 -11.23 0.69
N THR A 278 -23.23 -10.06 1.16
CA THR A 278 -24.63 -9.60 1.12
C THR A 278 -24.91 -8.56 0.03
N GLY A 279 -23.98 -8.34 -0.90
CA GLY A 279 -24.10 -7.40 -2.00
C GLY A 279 -23.78 -5.93 -1.66
N LYS A 280 -23.88 -5.49 -0.40
CA LYS A 280 -23.43 -4.17 0.02
C LYS A 280 -21.98 -4.24 0.52
N PRO A 281 -21.08 -3.35 0.08
CA PRO A 281 -19.73 -3.25 0.62
C PRO A 281 -19.76 -3.02 2.12
N LYS A 282 -18.83 -3.68 2.85
CA LYS A 282 -18.67 -3.53 4.30
C LYS A 282 -17.37 -2.83 4.59
N GLY A 283 -17.39 -1.76 5.37
CA GLY A 283 -16.21 -1.05 5.83
C GLY A 283 -15.50 -1.83 6.93
N VAL A 284 -14.26 -2.23 6.67
CA VAL A 284 -13.37 -2.84 7.66
C VAL A 284 -12.47 -1.75 8.22
N VAL A 285 -12.51 -1.58 9.54
CA VAL A 285 -11.69 -0.60 10.25
C VAL A 285 -10.37 -1.24 10.66
N HIS A 286 -9.28 -0.52 10.44
CA HIS A 286 -7.94 -0.90 10.88
C HIS A 286 -7.45 0.09 11.92
N SER A 287 -6.96 -0.42 13.07
CA SER A 287 -6.35 0.39 14.11
C SER A 287 -4.88 0.73 13.79
N THR A 288 -4.29 1.59 14.61
CA THR A 288 -3.00 2.21 14.29
C THR A 288 -1.80 1.29 14.52
N ALA A 289 -1.60 0.81 15.76
CA ALA A 289 -0.34 0.19 16.15
C ALA A 289 -0.18 -1.25 15.66
N GLY A 290 -1.17 -2.10 15.91
CA GLY A 290 -1.10 -3.51 15.54
C GLY A 290 -0.98 -3.70 14.03
N TYR A 291 -1.73 -2.89 13.27
CA TYR A 291 -1.62 -2.90 11.80
C TYR A 291 -0.22 -2.49 11.33
N LEU A 292 0.32 -1.37 11.84
CA LEU A 292 1.64 -0.89 11.42
C LEU A 292 2.74 -1.89 11.77
N LEU A 293 2.70 -2.46 12.98
CA LEU A 293 3.68 -3.46 13.41
C LEU A 293 3.65 -4.69 12.50
N TRP A 294 2.44 -5.19 12.18
CA TRP A 294 2.29 -6.31 11.27
C TRP A 294 2.84 -6.02 9.87
N CYS A 295 2.51 -4.86 9.31
CA CYS A 295 3.03 -4.45 8.00
C CYS A 295 4.57 -4.36 7.99
N ALA A 296 5.15 -3.78 9.04
CA ALA A 296 6.60 -3.64 9.16
C ALA A 296 7.30 -5.01 9.23
N LEU A 297 6.83 -5.91 10.11
CA LEU A 297 7.43 -7.24 10.28
C LEU A 297 7.30 -8.10 9.03
N THR A 298 6.11 -8.15 8.43
CA THR A 298 5.87 -8.96 7.23
C THR A 298 6.61 -8.40 6.03
N HIS A 299 6.64 -7.08 5.83
CA HIS A 299 7.46 -6.49 4.78
C HIS A 299 8.96 -6.83 4.97
N LYS A 300 9.47 -6.78 6.18
CA LYS A 300 10.87 -7.08 6.47
C LYS A 300 11.21 -8.55 6.24
N TYR A 301 10.46 -9.46 6.86
CA TYR A 301 10.84 -10.87 6.90
C TYR A 301 10.31 -11.70 5.74
N VAL A 302 9.06 -11.48 5.28
CA VAL A 302 8.48 -12.25 4.18
C VAL A 302 9.12 -11.88 2.84
N PHE A 303 9.44 -10.61 2.66
CA PHE A 303 10.10 -10.14 1.44
C PHE A 303 11.63 -10.05 1.57
N ASP A 304 12.18 -10.44 2.71
CA ASP A 304 13.63 -10.46 2.96
C ASP A 304 14.31 -9.16 2.53
N ILE A 305 13.81 -8.04 3.06
CA ILE A 305 14.20 -6.70 2.62
C ILE A 305 15.51 -6.28 3.26
N HIS A 306 16.49 -5.98 2.44
CA HIS A 306 17.81 -5.49 2.82
C HIS A 306 17.98 -3.99 2.54
N GLU A 307 19.02 -3.42 3.11
CA GLU A 307 19.40 -2.03 2.81
C GLU A 307 19.74 -1.87 1.32
N GLY A 308 19.19 -0.82 0.70
CA GLY A 308 19.38 -0.54 -0.73
C GLY A 308 18.38 -1.23 -1.64
N ASP A 309 17.56 -2.15 -1.15
CA ASP A 309 16.53 -2.82 -1.96
C ASP A 309 15.46 -1.84 -2.45
N THR A 310 15.01 -2.09 -3.69
CA THR A 310 13.79 -1.52 -4.26
C THR A 310 12.69 -2.57 -4.22
N PHE A 311 11.61 -2.25 -3.51
CA PHE A 311 10.42 -3.10 -3.41
C PHE A 311 9.34 -2.61 -4.37
N PHE A 312 8.78 -3.50 -5.18
CA PHE A 312 7.71 -3.18 -6.13
C PHE A 312 6.47 -4.03 -5.87
N CYS A 313 5.45 -3.41 -5.30
CA CYS A 313 4.11 -3.97 -5.20
C CYS A 313 3.21 -3.33 -6.27
N THR A 314 2.58 -4.16 -7.12
CA THR A 314 1.71 -3.67 -8.20
C THR A 314 0.28 -3.40 -7.76
N ALA A 315 -0.04 -3.60 -6.47
CA ALA A 315 -1.38 -3.37 -5.95
C ALA A 315 -1.72 -1.88 -5.92
N ASP A 316 -2.96 -1.55 -6.28
CA ASP A 316 -3.51 -0.22 -6.07
C ASP A 316 -3.77 0.04 -4.59
N ILE A 317 -3.58 1.30 -4.15
CA ILE A 317 -3.87 1.72 -2.77
C ILE A 317 -5.36 1.59 -2.40
N GLY A 318 -6.25 1.45 -3.35
CA GLY A 318 -7.66 1.11 -3.11
C GLY A 318 -7.88 -0.28 -2.49
N TRP A 319 -6.82 -1.08 -2.35
CA TRP A 319 -6.81 -2.41 -1.72
C TRP A 319 -5.92 -2.44 -0.49
N VAL A 320 -6.21 -3.34 0.46
CA VAL A 320 -5.39 -3.47 1.68
C VAL A 320 -3.92 -3.79 1.37
N THR A 321 -3.65 -4.54 0.32
CA THR A 321 -2.29 -4.84 -0.14
C THR A 321 -1.53 -3.57 -0.52
N GLY A 322 -2.18 -2.64 -1.22
CA GLY A 322 -1.59 -1.34 -1.56
C GLY A 322 -1.30 -0.48 -0.32
N HIS A 323 -2.23 -0.41 0.63
CA HIS A 323 -1.99 0.26 1.92
C HIS A 323 -0.75 -0.31 2.61
N SER A 324 -0.72 -1.63 2.77
CA SER A 324 0.29 -2.33 3.58
C SER A 324 1.66 -2.37 2.92
N TYR A 325 1.72 -2.57 1.59
CA TYR A 325 2.97 -2.90 0.90
C TYR A 325 3.36 -1.93 -0.23
N VAL A 326 2.57 -0.87 -0.49
CA VAL A 326 3.05 0.28 -1.25
C VAL A 326 3.43 1.43 -0.32
N VAL A 327 2.68 1.62 0.78
CA VAL A 327 2.88 2.79 1.65
C VAL A 327 3.45 2.40 3.02
N TYR A 328 2.65 1.76 3.90
CA TYR A 328 2.98 1.70 5.33
C TYR A 328 4.16 0.78 5.67
N GLY A 329 4.19 -0.45 5.17
CA GLY A 329 5.26 -1.41 5.48
C GLY A 329 6.63 -0.97 4.98
N PRO A 330 6.77 -0.65 3.67
CA PRO A 330 8.05 -0.18 3.12
C PRO A 330 8.57 1.08 3.81
N LEU A 331 7.72 2.09 4.00
CA LEU A 331 8.14 3.35 4.61
C LEU A 331 8.48 3.19 6.10
N CYS A 332 7.74 2.35 6.84
CA CYS A 332 8.06 2.05 8.23
C CYS A 332 9.44 1.41 8.37
N ASN A 333 9.86 0.59 7.43
CA ASN A 333 11.18 -0.05 7.42
C ASN A 333 12.30 0.82 6.81
N GLY A 334 12.04 2.07 6.45
CA GLY A 334 13.04 2.92 5.78
C GLY A 334 13.42 2.40 4.38
N GLY A 335 12.54 1.60 3.76
CA GLY A 335 12.73 1.02 2.43
C GLY A 335 12.48 2.00 1.30
N THR A 336 12.81 1.58 0.07
CA THR A 336 12.42 2.27 -1.16
C THR A 336 11.27 1.49 -1.79
N THR A 337 10.10 2.12 -1.90
CA THR A 337 8.93 1.53 -2.57
C THR A 337 8.75 2.10 -3.96
N LEU A 338 8.37 1.25 -4.91
CA LEU A 338 8.02 1.67 -6.26
C LEU A 338 6.50 1.71 -6.40
N MET A 339 5.99 2.87 -6.78
CA MET A 339 4.58 3.15 -7.03
C MET A 339 4.36 3.33 -8.52
N PHE A 340 3.45 2.56 -9.12
CA PHE A 340 3.20 2.55 -10.55
C PHE A 340 1.79 3.04 -10.87
N GLU A 341 1.67 4.07 -11.71
CA GLU A 341 0.43 4.50 -12.31
C GLU A 341 0.31 3.90 -13.71
N GLY A 342 -0.68 3.07 -13.93
CA GLY A 342 -0.90 2.42 -15.23
C GLY A 342 -1.42 0.99 -15.09
N VAL A 343 -1.42 0.28 -16.21
CA VAL A 343 -1.81 -1.14 -16.26
C VAL A 343 -0.65 -2.02 -16.72
N PRO A 344 -0.58 -3.29 -16.26
CA PRO A 344 0.55 -4.18 -16.55
C PRO A 344 0.82 -4.43 -18.04
N THR A 345 -0.19 -4.23 -18.89
CA THR A 345 -0.18 -4.61 -20.30
C THR A 345 -0.13 -3.40 -21.25
N TYR A 346 0.11 -2.20 -20.74
CA TYR A 346 0.18 -1.00 -21.58
C TYR A 346 1.55 -0.30 -21.39
N PRO A 347 2.21 0.13 -22.49
CA PRO A 347 1.80 0.02 -23.90
C PRO A 347 1.87 -1.40 -24.46
N ASP A 348 2.61 -2.31 -23.82
CA ASP A 348 2.71 -3.73 -24.13
C ASP A 348 2.94 -4.59 -22.88
N ALA A 349 3.00 -5.92 -23.04
CA ALA A 349 3.19 -6.86 -21.92
C ALA A 349 4.61 -6.83 -21.31
N GLY A 350 5.53 -6.10 -21.88
CA GLY A 350 6.87 -5.84 -21.32
C GLY A 350 6.91 -4.77 -20.25
N ARG A 351 5.81 -4.04 -20.04
CA ARG A 351 5.78 -2.85 -19.18
C ARG A 351 6.33 -3.07 -17.77
N LEU A 352 5.88 -4.10 -17.09
CA LEU A 352 6.35 -4.39 -15.72
C LEU A 352 7.83 -4.82 -15.71
N TRP A 353 8.25 -5.57 -16.71
CA TRP A 353 9.62 -6.08 -16.81
C TRP A 353 10.61 -4.96 -17.09
N LYS A 354 10.22 -4.01 -17.94
CA LYS A 354 10.98 -2.77 -18.17
C LYS A 354 11.13 -1.95 -16.89
N ILE A 355 10.10 -1.87 -16.06
CA ILE A 355 10.14 -1.21 -14.76
C ILE A 355 11.09 -1.93 -13.82
N VAL A 356 11.03 -3.26 -13.75
CA VAL A 356 11.93 -4.09 -12.93
C VAL A 356 13.39 -3.85 -13.30
N GLU A 357 13.72 -3.90 -14.60
CA GLU A 357 15.08 -3.63 -15.09
C GLU A 357 15.53 -2.19 -14.81
N LYS A 358 14.69 -1.20 -15.17
CA LYS A 358 14.98 0.24 -15.03
C LYS A 358 15.32 0.65 -13.60
N PHE A 359 14.60 0.11 -12.64
CA PHE A 359 14.74 0.49 -11.22
C PHE A 359 15.46 -0.56 -10.37
N LYS A 360 16.00 -1.61 -10.96
CA LYS A 360 16.72 -2.69 -10.28
C LYS A 360 15.90 -3.25 -9.11
N VAL A 361 14.66 -3.62 -9.38
CA VAL A 361 13.75 -4.15 -8.37
C VAL A 361 14.29 -5.46 -7.80
N ASN A 362 14.29 -5.57 -6.46
CA ASN A 362 14.79 -6.74 -5.73
C ASN A 362 13.66 -7.68 -5.28
N SER A 363 12.53 -7.12 -4.90
CA SER A 363 11.33 -7.88 -4.52
C SER A 363 10.14 -7.39 -5.35
N PHE A 364 9.46 -8.34 -6.00
CA PHE A 364 8.31 -8.05 -6.87
C PHE A 364 7.06 -8.78 -6.34
N TYR A 365 5.99 -8.03 -6.08
CA TYR A 365 4.77 -8.51 -5.43
C TYR A 365 3.53 -8.14 -6.24
N THR A 366 2.81 -9.17 -6.72
CA THR A 366 1.66 -8.96 -7.61
C THR A 366 0.58 -10.02 -7.40
N ALA A 367 -0.55 -9.91 -8.12
CA ALA A 367 -1.66 -10.85 -8.02
C ALA A 367 -1.57 -11.95 -9.09
N PRO A 368 -2.03 -13.19 -8.79
CA PRO A 368 -2.10 -14.27 -9.77
C PRO A 368 -2.89 -13.93 -11.03
N THR A 369 -3.93 -13.09 -10.90
CA THR A 369 -4.70 -12.59 -12.05
C THR A 369 -3.83 -11.79 -13.02
N ALA A 370 -2.93 -10.95 -12.53
CA ALA A 370 -1.98 -10.22 -13.36
C ALA A 370 -0.99 -11.17 -14.03
N ILE A 371 -0.45 -12.15 -13.29
CA ILE A 371 0.46 -13.17 -13.83
C ILE A 371 -0.22 -13.95 -14.95
N ARG A 372 -1.45 -14.45 -14.74
CA ARG A 372 -2.20 -15.19 -15.78
C ARG A 372 -2.49 -14.34 -17.02
N ALA A 373 -2.72 -13.04 -16.86
CA ALA A 373 -2.88 -12.13 -17.99
C ALA A 373 -1.58 -12.00 -18.81
N LEU A 374 -0.43 -11.91 -18.14
CA LEU A 374 0.89 -11.81 -18.78
C LEU A 374 1.31 -13.09 -19.48
N ILE A 375 1.03 -14.27 -18.90
CA ILE A 375 1.26 -15.59 -19.53
C ILE A 375 0.59 -15.65 -20.91
N ARG A 376 -0.67 -15.20 -21.00
CA ARG A 376 -1.43 -15.23 -22.27
C ARG A 376 -0.84 -14.37 -23.37
N LEU A 377 0.00 -13.41 -23.02
CA LEU A 377 0.60 -12.46 -23.96
C LEU A 377 1.98 -12.92 -24.47
N GLY A 378 2.56 -13.97 -23.90
CA GLY A 378 3.78 -14.64 -24.39
C GLY A 378 5.02 -14.41 -23.53
N ASP A 379 5.92 -15.40 -23.60
CA ASP A 379 7.17 -15.47 -22.83
C ASP A 379 8.26 -14.54 -23.40
N GLU A 380 8.10 -14.09 -24.62
CA GLU A 380 9.04 -13.20 -25.30
C GLU A 380 9.15 -11.82 -24.63
N PHE A 381 8.14 -11.40 -23.83
CA PHE A 381 8.16 -10.10 -23.17
C PHE A 381 9.15 -10.07 -21.99
N PRO A 382 9.06 -10.97 -21.00
CA PRO A 382 10.04 -10.96 -19.90
C PRO A 382 11.48 -11.25 -20.41
N ALA A 383 11.64 -12.06 -21.46
CA ALA A 383 12.94 -12.42 -22.01
C ALA A 383 13.73 -11.24 -22.60
N LYS A 384 13.07 -10.09 -22.87
CA LYS A 384 13.72 -8.88 -23.40
C LYS A 384 14.44 -8.06 -22.35
N TYR A 385 14.20 -8.32 -21.07
CA TYR A 385 14.66 -7.46 -19.98
C TYR A 385 15.53 -8.21 -18.99
N ASN A 386 16.46 -7.49 -18.35
CA ASN A 386 17.33 -8.04 -17.33
C ASN A 386 16.64 -8.10 -15.95
N MET A 387 16.29 -9.31 -15.50
CA MET A 387 15.65 -9.57 -14.22
C MET A 387 16.64 -9.93 -13.10
N SER A 388 17.96 -9.84 -13.32
CA SER A 388 18.99 -10.31 -12.38
C SER A 388 18.97 -9.63 -11.01
N SER A 389 18.32 -8.49 -10.89
CA SER A 389 18.13 -7.81 -9.60
C SER A 389 17.06 -8.48 -8.71
N LEU A 390 16.14 -9.25 -9.29
CA LEU A 390 15.07 -9.91 -8.56
C LEU A 390 15.61 -11.02 -7.66
N ARG A 391 15.19 -11.01 -6.41
CA ARG A 391 15.55 -11.98 -5.39
C ARG A 391 14.33 -12.68 -4.82
N VAL A 392 13.22 -11.96 -4.67
CA VAL A 392 11.98 -12.46 -4.10
C VAL A 392 10.79 -12.13 -5.00
N LEU A 393 9.97 -13.14 -5.27
CA LEU A 393 8.69 -13.01 -5.95
C LEU A 393 7.56 -13.32 -4.97
N GLY A 394 6.58 -12.42 -4.88
CA GLY A 394 5.41 -12.59 -4.03
C GLY A 394 4.11 -12.62 -4.82
N SER A 395 3.11 -13.34 -4.31
CA SER A 395 1.78 -13.44 -4.88
C SER A 395 0.71 -13.23 -3.81
N VAL A 396 -0.38 -12.53 -4.14
CA VAL A 396 -1.40 -12.10 -3.16
C VAL A 396 -2.79 -11.99 -3.75
N GLY A 397 -3.78 -12.06 -2.86
CA GLY A 397 -5.19 -11.75 -3.13
C GLY A 397 -6.03 -12.96 -3.48
N GLU A 398 -5.41 -14.01 -4.03
CA GLU A 398 -6.03 -15.29 -4.37
C GLU A 398 -4.97 -16.41 -4.43
N PRO A 399 -5.36 -17.68 -4.35
CA PRO A 399 -4.43 -18.79 -4.57
C PRO A 399 -3.85 -18.76 -5.99
N ILE A 400 -2.54 -18.97 -6.09
CA ILE A 400 -1.85 -19.12 -7.38
C ILE A 400 -1.87 -20.61 -7.79
N ASN A 401 -2.29 -20.89 -9.02
CA ASN A 401 -2.24 -22.26 -9.54
C ASN A 401 -0.80 -22.65 -9.92
N PRO A 402 -0.45 -23.97 -9.89
CA PRO A 402 0.91 -24.44 -10.13
C PRO A 402 1.52 -23.98 -11.46
N GLU A 403 0.74 -23.94 -12.53
CA GLU A 403 1.19 -23.46 -13.84
C GLU A 403 1.63 -21.99 -13.81
N ALA A 404 0.81 -21.13 -13.24
CA ALA A 404 1.14 -19.70 -13.11
C ALA A 404 2.34 -19.49 -12.17
N TRP A 405 2.45 -20.29 -11.10
CA TRP A 405 3.58 -20.25 -10.19
C TRP A 405 4.87 -20.67 -10.90
N MET A 406 4.84 -21.77 -11.67
CA MET A 406 6.00 -22.26 -12.45
C MET A 406 6.45 -21.25 -13.49
N TRP A 407 5.51 -20.64 -14.22
CA TRP A 407 5.84 -19.59 -15.18
C TRP A 407 6.51 -18.40 -14.49
N TYR A 408 5.91 -17.94 -13.38
CA TYR A 408 6.41 -16.82 -12.59
C TYR A 408 7.84 -17.08 -12.09
N TYR A 409 8.08 -18.28 -11.57
CA TYR A 409 9.39 -18.72 -11.11
C TYR A 409 10.40 -18.83 -12.25
N ASN A 410 10.08 -19.56 -13.31
CA ASN A 410 10.99 -19.82 -14.42
C ASN A 410 11.34 -18.56 -15.23
N CYS A 411 10.35 -17.71 -15.51
CA CYS A 411 10.58 -16.53 -16.34
C CYS A 411 11.30 -15.39 -15.63
N LEU A 412 11.21 -15.29 -14.31
CA LEU A 412 11.71 -14.13 -13.58
C LEU A 412 12.90 -14.41 -12.66
N LEU A 413 12.98 -15.57 -12.03
CA LEU A 413 14.11 -15.91 -11.13
C LEU A 413 15.18 -16.77 -11.82
N TYR A 414 14.82 -17.54 -12.85
CA TYR A 414 15.73 -18.45 -13.54
C TYR A 414 16.32 -17.90 -14.84
N THR A 415 15.88 -16.75 -15.33
CA THR A 415 16.40 -16.14 -16.55
C THR A 415 17.68 -15.33 -16.35
N SER A 416 18.37 -15.54 -15.24
CA SER A 416 19.68 -14.92 -15.01
C SER A 416 20.56 -15.79 -14.11
N PRO A 417 21.82 -15.96 -14.47
CA PRO A 417 22.50 -15.45 -15.66
C PRO A 417 22.22 -16.30 -16.89
N SER A 418 22.46 -15.72 -18.07
CA SER A 418 22.38 -16.41 -19.34
C SER A 418 23.09 -17.77 -19.28
N PRO A 419 22.48 -18.88 -19.75
CA PRO A 419 23.15 -20.15 -19.90
C PRO A 419 24.23 -20.15 -20.99
N ARG A 420 24.70 -19.00 -21.40
CA ARG A 420 25.66 -18.82 -22.48
C ARG A 420 27.07 -18.48 -22.01
N ASP A 421 27.32 -18.53 -20.71
CA ASP A 421 28.66 -18.41 -20.15
C ASP A 421 29.13 -19.73 -19.57
#